data_ba33eaa2f2cb4785808aab14d16b2f2a
#
_entry.id   ba33eaa2f2cb4785808aab14d16b2f2a
#
_cell.length_a   1.000
_cell.length_b   1.000
_cell.length_c   1.000
_cell.angle_alpha   90.00
_cell.angle_beta   90.00
_cell.angle_gamma   90.00
#
_symmetry.space_group_name_H-M   'P 1'
#
loop_
_entity.id
_entity.type
_entity.pdbx_description
1 polymer ?
#
loop_
_entity_poly.entity_id
_entity_poly.type
_entity_poly.pdbx_seq_one_letter_code
_entity_poly.pdbx_strand_id
1 'polypeptide(L)'
;MFAQDLLNAFGGPIAAPSANPSGRISPTTPEHVFAGLDGKIAAVLDGGACAVGVESTIVGLTDHPALLRAGGASRETIEERLCFELATPVSGEISAPGQLASHYAPNASVRLNVEDWQSGEKTLGFGKMACDLNLSESGNLIE
;
A
#
# COMPACT_ATOMS: atom_id res chain seq x y z
N MET A 1 -2.30 -19.46 -12.52
CA MET A 1 -1.84 -18.41 -11.57
C MET A 1 -2.00 -18.95 -10.16
N PHE A 2 -0.95 -19.00 -9.34
CA PHE A 2 -0.90 -19.74 -8.06
C PHE A 2 -2.09 -19.52 -7.13
N ALA A 3 -2.55 -18.27 -6.96
CA ALA A 3 -3.71 -17.98 -6.11
C ALA A 3 -5.02 -18.62 -6.63
N GLN A 4 -5.22 -18.63 -7.94
CA GLN A 4 -6.38 -19.29 -8.55
C GLN A 4 -6.31 -20.81 -8.41
N ASP A 5 -5.12 -21.37 -8.58
CA ASP A 5 -4.90 -22.83 -8.41
C ASP A 5 -5.16 -23.24 -6.96
N LEU A 6 -4.70 -22.44 -5.99
CA LEU A 6 -4.99 -22.63 -4.58
C LEU A 6 -6.51 -22.57 -4.29
N LEU A 7 -7.20 -21.55 -4.79
CA LEU A 7 -8.65 -21.40 -4.61
C LEU A 7 -9.44 -22.56 -5.22
N ASN A 8 -9.04 -23.00 -6.41
CA ASN A 8 -9.64 -24.16 -7.08
C ASN A 8 -9.40 -25.46 -6.30
N ALA A 9 -8.19 -25.64 -5.79
CA ALA A 9 -7.85 -26.84 -5.00
C ALA A 9 -8.54 -26.85 -3.64
N PHE A 10 -8.69 -25.68 -3.00
CA PHE A 10 -9.37 -25.54 -1.72
C PHE A 10 -10.88 -25.71 -1.83
N GLY A 11 -11.48 -25.26 -2.93
CA GLY A 11 -12.91 -25.42 -3.22
C GLY A 11 -13.86 -24.58 -2.36
N GLY A 12 -13.38 -23.52 -1.70
CA GLY A 12 -14.14 -22.65 -0.83
C GLY A 12 -13.55 -21.25 -0.69
N PRO A 13 -14.18 -20.35 0.06
CA PRO A 13 -13.68 -19.01 0.30
C PRO A 13 -12.44 -19.02 1.21
N ILE A 14 -11.47 -18.14 0.92
CA ILE A 14 -10.26 -17.95 1.73
C ILE A 14 -10.20 -16.50 2.18
N ALA A 15 -10.04 -16.28 3.50
CA ALA A 15 -9.74 -14.96 4.04
C ALA A 15 -8.22 -14.72 3.96
N ALA A 16 -7.82 -13.64 3.29
CA ALA A 16 -6.41 -13.33 3.04
C ALA A 16 -6.10 -11.87 3.44
N PRO A 17 -5.80 -11.60 4.72
CA PRO A 17 -5.26 -10.31 5.14
C PRO A 17 -3.84 -10.13 4.61
N SER A 18 -3.27 -8.91 4.78
CA SER A 18 -1.86 -8.65 4.47
C SER A 18 -0.94 -9.54 5.33
N ALA A 19 0.10 -10.10 4.71
CA ALA A 19 0.99 -11.08 5.34
C ALA A 19 2.14 -10.41 6.11
N ASN A 20 1.81 -9.52 7.04
CA ASN A 20 2.76 -8.78 7.89
C ASN A 20 2.30 -8.76 9.35
N PRO A 21 3.20 -8.55 10.32
CA PRO A 21 2.82 -8.20 11.68
C PRO A 21 1.99 -6.90 11.72
N SER A 22 0.98 -6.83 12.58
CA SER A 22 0.10 -5.66 12.70
C SER A 22 0.90 -4.35 12.88
N GLY A 23 0.49 -3.31 12.18
CA GLY A 23 1.14 -1.99 12.19
C GLY A 23 2.42 -1.87 11.35
N ARG A 24 2.89 -2.95 10.75
CA ARG A 24 4.05 -2.94 9.84
C ARG A 24 3.63 -2.77 8.39
N ILE A 25 4.61 -2.46 7.54
CA ILE A 25 4.44 -2.34 6.09
C ILE A 25 4.10 -3.71 5.51
N SER A 26 3.21 -3.75 4.53
CA SER A 26 2.85 -4.96 3.81
C SER A 26 4.01 -5.49 2.99
N PRO A 27 4.25 -6.82 2.97
CA PRO A 27 5.31 -7.44 2.18
C PRO A 27 4.99 -7.38 0.69
N THR A 28 6.02 -7.23 -0.12
CA THR A 28 5.94 -7.25 -1.58
C THR A 28 6.68 -8.44 -2.20
N THR A 29 7.42 -9.19 -1.39
CA THR A 29 8.13 -10.42 -1.80
C THR A 29 7.97 -11.51 -0.74
N PRO A 30 8.19 -12.80 -1.09
CA PRO A 30 8.19 -13.90 -0.12
C PRO A 30 9.18 -13.69 1.04
N GLU A 31 10.35 -13.14 0.76
CA GLU A 31 11.40 -12.87 1.77
C GLU A 31 10.90 -11.88 2.82
N HIS A 32 10.13 -10.86 2.41
CA HIS A 32 9.51 -9.91 3.33
C HIS A 32 8.48 -10.60 4.24
N VAL A 33 7.73 -11.59 3.71
CA VAL A 33 6.80 -12.40 4.52
C VAL A 33 7.56 -13.23 5.54
N PHE A 34 8.62 -13.94 5.13
CA PHE A 34 9.46 -14.71 6.03
C PHE A 34 10.10 -13.85 7.11
N ALA A 35 10.63 -12.68 6.76
CA ALA A 35 11.23 -11.76 7.73
C ALA A 35 10.27 -11.33 8.85
N GLY A 36 8.96 -11.28 8.58
CA GLY A 36 7.94 -10.88 9.55
C GLY A 36 7.20 -12.02 10.25
N LEU A 37 7.01 -13.15 9.58
CA LEU A 37 6.07 -14.20 10.00
C LEU A 37 6.70 -15.59 10.10
N ASP A 38 8.01 -15.76 9.91
CA ASP A 38 8.68 -17.04 10.08
C ASP A 38 8.39 -17.67 11.45
N GLY A 39 8.12 -18.96 11.46
CA GLY A 39 7.69 -19.71 12.64
C GLY A 39 6.28 -19.42 13.15
N LYS A 40 5.54 -18.48 12.53
CA LYS A 40 4.14 -18.13 12.90
C LYS A 40 3.11 -18.61 11.88
N ILE A 41 3.54 -18.96 10.70
CA ILE A 41 2.70 -19.44 9.59
C ILE A 41 3.22 -20.79 9.08
N ALA A 42 2.33 -21.60 8.52
CA ALA A 42 2.68 -22.96 8.08
C ALA A 42 3.46 -22.97 6.75
N ALA A 43 3.16 -22.05 5.84
CA ALA A 43 3.78 -21.97 4.53
C ALA A 43 3.59 -20.58 3.88
N VAL A 44 4.43 -20.31 2.90
CA VAL A 44 4.27 -19.19 1.95
C VAL A 44 4.19 -19.78 0.55
N LEU A 45 3.15 -19.40 -0.18
CA LEU A 45 3.04 -19.74 -1.59
C LEU A 45 3.70 -18.63 -2.40
N ASP A 46 4.87 -18.93 -2.96
CA ASP A 46 5.64 -17.96 -3.72
C ASP A 46 5.03 -17.76 -5.12
N GLY A 47 4.45 -16.60 -5.33
CA GLY A 47 3.94 -16.14 -6.63
C GLY A 47 4.84 -15.11 -7.31
N GLY A 48 6.04 -14.87 -6.78
CA GLY A 48 6.94 -13.80 -7.18
C GLY A 48 6.67 -12.46 -6.47
N ALA A 49 7.43 -11.44 -6.83
CA ALA A 49 7.26 -10.09 -6.31
C ALA A 49 5.93 -9.46 -6.78
N CYS A 50 5.34 -8.63 -5.93
CA CYS A 50 4.15 -7.86 -6.29
C CYS A 50 4.48 -6.85 -7.40
N ALA A 51 3.65 -6.79 -8.44
CA ALA A 51 3.81 -5.83 -9.52
C ALA A 51 3.48 -4.39 -9.07
N VAL A 52 2.62 -4.25 -8.05
CA VAL A 52 2.25 -2.96 -7.43
C VAL A 52 2.70 -3.03 -5.97
N GLY A 53 3.56 -2.11 -5.56
CA GLY A 53 4.19 -2.09 -4.24
C GLY A 53 3.35 -1.44 -3.13
N VAL A 54 2.12 -1.02 -3.43
CA VAL A 54 1.19 -0.40 -2.50
C VAL A 54 -0.11 -1.19 -2.41
N GLU A 55 -0.88 -0.91 -1.38
CA GLU A 55 -2.18 -1.54 -1.13
C GLU A 55 -3.21 -1.25 -2.23
N SER A 56 -4.28 -2.04 -2.26
CA SER A 56 -5.43 -1.77 -3.12
C SER A 56 -6.17 -0.51 -2.69
N THR A 57 -6.68 0.23 -3.68
CA THR A 57 -7.59 1.34 -3.46
C THR A 57 -8.93 0.81 -2.94
N ILE A 58 -9.51 1.46 -1.93
CA ILE A 58 -10.83 1.11 -1.39
C ILE A 58 -11.80 2.25 -1.65
N VAL A 59 -12.89 1.93 -2.34
CA VAL A 59 -14.01 2.84 -2.58
C VAL A 59 -15.23 2.34 -1.81
N GLY A 60 -15.78 3.18 -0.95
CA GLY A 60 -17.08 2.94 -0.30
C GLY A 60 -18.21 3.24 -1.29
N LEU A 61 -19.13 2.30 -1.46
CA LEU A 61 -20.28 2.42 -2.37
C LEU A 61 -21.55 2.61 -1.54
N THR A 62 -21.60 3.67 -0.76
CA THR A 62 -22.81 4.13 -0.04
C THR A 62 -23.54 5.17 -0.88
N ASP A 63 -24.57 5.83 -0.31
CA ASP A 63 -25.32 6.90 -0.97
C ASP A 63 -24.42 8.03 -1.52
N HIS A 64 -23.28 8.23 -0.88
CA HIS A 64 -22.22 9.14 -1.32
C HIS A 64 -20.92 8.37 -1.49
N PRO A 65 -20.62 7.83 -2.67
CA PRO A 65 -19.39 7.08 -2.91
C PRO A 65 -18.15 7.90 -2.53
N ALA A 66 -17.26 7.27 -1.76
CA ALA A 66 -16.08 7.94 -1.18
C ALA A 66 -14.81 7.10 -1.33
N LEU A 67 -13.67 7.78 -1.51
CA LEU A 67 -12.36 7.14 -1.46
C LEU A 67 -11.98 6.88 -0.01
N LEU A 68 -12.12 5.62 0.44
CA LEU A 68 -11.80 5.23 1.82
C LEU A 68 -10.31 5.00 2.06
N ARG A 69 -9.59 4.53 1.04
CA ARG A 69 -8.14 4.36 1.08
C ARG A 69 -7.56 4.58 -0.31
N ALA A 70 -6.58 5.46 -0.44
CA ALA A 70 -5.76 5.56 -1.64
C ALA A 70 -4.87 4.31 -1.77
N GLY A 71 -4.64 3.84 -2.99
CA GLY A 71 -3.85 2.64 -3.27
C GLY A 71 -3.37 2.61 -4.72
N GLY A 72 -3.10 1.42 -5.24
CA GLY A 72 -2.51 1.22 -6.57
C GLY A 72 -3.35 1.73 -7.75
N ALA A 73 -4.66 1.88 -7.60
CA ALA A 73 -5.49 2.57 -8.59
C ALA A 73 -5.67 4.03 -8.17
N SER A 74 -5.31 4.98 -9.04
CA SER A 74 -5.44 6.39 -8.72
C SER A 74 -6.90 6.83 -8.63
N ARG A 75 -7.16 7.86 -7.83
CA ARG A 75 -8.47 8.48 -7.68
C ARG A 75 -9.02 8.90 -9.04
N GLU A 76 -8.20 9.60 -9.82
CA GLU A 76 -8.55 10.15 -11.12
C GLU A 76 -9.00 9.07 -12.10
N THR A 77 -8.26 7.95 -12.15
CA THR A 77 -8.62 6.80 -13.00
C THR A 77 -9.98 6.20 -12.61
N ILE A 78 -10.27 6.15 -11.31
CA ILE A 78 -11.53 5.62 -10.81
C ILE A 78 -12.68 6.60 -11.12
N GLU A 79 -12.51 7.89 -10.85
CA GLU A 79 -13.49 8.94 -11.11
C GLU A 79 -13.82 9.06 -12.60
N GLU A 80 -12.82 8.95 -13.47
CA GLU A 80 -13.00 8.91 -14.92
C GLU A 80 -13.89 7.73 -15.35
N ARG A 81 -13.67 6.55 -14.77
CA ARG A 81 -14.47 5.35 -15.07
C ARG A 81 -15.88 5.41 -14.52
N LEU A 82 -16.05 6.04 -13.37
CA LEU A 82 -17.35 6.19 -12.71
C LEU A 82 -18.15 7.38 -13.26
N CYS A 83 -17.51 8.31 -13.96
CA CYS A 83 -18.08 9.56 -14.45
C CYS A 83 -18.65 10.45 -13.33
N PHE A 84 -18.10 10.37 -12.12
CA PHE A 84 -18.37 11.27 -10.99
C PHE A 84 -17.20 11.33 -10.02
N GLU A 85 -17.13 12.39 -9.22
CA GLU A 85 -16.10 12.59 -8.20
C GLU A 85 -16.41 11.78 -6.94
N LEU A 86 -15.37 11.19 -6.34
CA LEU A 86 -15.46 10.50 -5.06
C LEU A 86 -15.38 11.49 -3.92
N ALA A 87 -16.25 11.37 -2.93
CA ALA A 87 -16.13 12.12 -1.70
C ALA A 87 -14.83 11.76 -0.96
N THR A 88 -14.32 12.71 -0.17
CA THR A 88 -13.28 12.44 0.81
C THR A 88 -13.98 12.19 2.15
N PRO A 89 -13.72 11.07 2.85
CA PRO A 89 -14.34 10.80 4.14
C PRO A 89 -14.03 11.92 5.13
N VAL A 90 -15.02 12.31 5.91
CA VAL A 90 -14.82 13.24 7.03
C VAL A 90 -13.94 12.54 8.07
N SER A 91 -12.86 13.20 8.51
CA SER A 91 -11.91 12.65 9.47
C SER A 91 -12.60 12.23 10.78
N GLY A 92 -12.38 11.01 11.24
CA GLY A 92 -12.81 10.53 12.56
C GLY A 92 -13.48 9.16 12.57
N GLU A 93 -14.04 8.68 11.49
CA GLU A 93 -14.60 7.32 11.42
C GLU A 93 -13.66 6.38 10.66
N ILE A 94 -13.18 5.33 11.35
CA ILE A 94 -12.38 4.27 10.72
C ILE A 94 -13.34 3.31 10.05
N SER A 95 -13.45 3.39 8.72
CA SER A 95 -14.35 2.57 7.90
C SER A 95 -13.60 1.60 6.98
N ALA A 96 -12.26 1.69 6.92
CA ALA A 96 -11.43 0.82 6.11
C ALA A 96 -10.06 0.55 6.76
N PRO A 97 -9.42 -0.60 6.46
CA PRO A 97 -8.04 -0.87 6.88
C PRO A 97 -7.07 0.20 6.35
N GLY A 98 -6.12 0.62 7.17
CA GLY A 98 -5.12 1.63 6.81
C GLY A 98 -5.45 3.07 7.23
N GLN A 99 -6.63 3.32 7.81
CA GLN A 99 -7.05 4.65 8.28
C GLN A 99 -6.60 4.99 9.72
N LEU A 100 -5.95 4.07 10.41
CA LEU A 100 -5.38 4.34 11.74
C LEU A 100 -4.27 5.39 11.65
N ALA A 101 -4.22 6.34 12.59
CA ALA A 101 -3.19 7.38 12.65
C ALA A 101 -1.76 6.82 12.74
N SER A 102 -1.59 5.62 13.28
CA SER A 102 -0.33 4.86 13.31
C SER A 102 -0.51 3.54 12.58
N HIS A 103 -0.55 3.60 11.27
CA HIS A 103 -0.57 2.44 10.38
C HIS A 103 0.61 2.55 9.41
N TYR A 104 1.20 1.41 9.02
CA TYR A 104 2.42 1.38 8.19
C TYR A 104 3.59 2.18 8.79
N ALA A 105 3.63 2.29 10.11
CA ALA A 105 4.56 3.16 10.80
C ALA A 105 5.91 2.46 11.03
N PRO A 106 6.98 2.80 10.27
CA PRO A 106 8.34 2.41 10.60
C PRO A 106 8.80 3.14 11.88
N ASN A 107 9.87 2.63 12.51
CA ASN A 107 10.45 3.27 13.69
C ASN A 107 11.20 4.57 13.36
N ALA A 108 11.45 4.84 12.08
CA ALA A 108 12.13 6.04 11.64
C ALA A 108 11.18 7.23 11.60
N SER A 109 11.63 8.40 12.05
CA SER A 109 10.92 9.65 11.88
C SER A 109 10.99 10.09 10.42
N VAL A 110 9.89 10.60 9.89
CA VAL A 110 9.80 11.10 8.52
C VAL A 110 9.41 12.58 8.54
N ARG A 111 10.17 13.41 7.85
CA ARG A 111 9.82 14.81 7.56
C ARG A 111 9.39 14.90 6.08
N LEU A 112 8.23 15.45 5.82
CA LEU A 112 7.69 15.61 4.48
C LEU A 112 7.87 17.05 3.99
N ASN A 113 7.98 17.20 2.65
CA ASN A 113 8.04 18.50 1.98
C ASN A 113 9.15 19.40 2.53
N VAL A 114 10.32 18.82 2.79
CA VAL A 114 11.47 19.55 3.33
C VAL A 114 12.29 20.19 2.21
N GLU A 115 12.76 21.39 2.43
CA GLU A 115 13.67 22.11 1.53
C GLU A 115 15.12 22.03 2.04
N ASP A 116 15.29 21.83 3.36
CA ASP A 116 16.59 21.76 4.04
C ASP A 116 16.86 20.37 4.61
N TRP A 117 17.98 19.78 4.24
CA TRP A 117 18.45 18.50 4.76
C TRP A 117 19.20 18.68 6.07
N GLN A 118 18.93 17.82 7.04
CA GLN A 118 19.68 17.79 8.29
C GLN A 118 20.77 16.71 8.24
N SER A 119 21.87 16.92 8.98
CA SER A 119 22.95 15.94 9.04
C SER A 119 22.46 14.62 9.61
N GLY A 120 22.74 13.53 8.89
CA GLY A 120 22.34 12.17 9.28
C GLY A 120 20.97 11.73 8.73
N GLU A 121 20.21 12.59 8.07
CA GLU A 121 19.00 12.20 7.36
C GLU A 121 19.33 11.43 6.07
N LYS A 122 18.46 10.50 5.70
CA LYS A 122 18.38 9.92 4.38
C LYS A 122 17.35 10.66 3.57
N THR A 123 17.72 11.03 2.35
CA THR A 123 16.91 11.87 1.51
C THR A 123 16.20 11.04 0.45
N LEU A 124 14.88 11.21 0.32
CA LEU A 124 14.05 10.57 -0.68
C LEU A 124 13.48 11.65 -1.61
N GLY A 125 13.86 11.59 -2.87
CA GLY A 125 13.48 12.56 -3.89
C GLY A 125 12.38 12.06 -4.82
N PHE A 126 11.81 13.01 -5.56
CA PHE A 126 10.91 12.78 -6.68
C PHE A 126 11.15 13.87 -7.73
N GLY A 127 11.36 13.48 -8.99
CA GLY A 127 11.81 14.39 -10.03
C GLY A 127 13.34 14.61 -10.02
N LYS A 128 13.80 15.58 -10.81
CA LYS A 128 15.24 15.90 -10.94
C LYS A 128 15.74 16.65 -9.69
N MET A 129 16.30 15.92 -8.75
CA MET A 129 16.94 16.49 -7.56
C MET A 129 18.06 15.60 -7.02
N ALA A 130 19.01 16.19 -6.32
CA ALA A 130 20.07 15.43 -5.64
C ALA A 130 19.48 14.82 -4.34
N CYS A 131 19.54 13.50 -4.21
CA CYS A 131 19.03 12.77 -3.04
C CYS A 131 19.72 11.41 -2.92
N ASP A 132 19.61 10.74 -1.76
CA ASP A 132 20.15 9.38 -1.57
C ASP A 132 19.38 8.32 -2.37
N LEU A 133 18.06 8.47 -2.43
CA LEU A 133 17.14 7.63 -3.19
C LEU A 133 16.16 8.52 -3.95
N ASN A 134 15.81 8.13 -5.17
CA ASN A 134 14.82 8.84 -5.96
C ASN A 134 13.68 7.89 -6.35
N LEU A 135 12.46 8.26 -6.07
CA LEU A 135 11.26 7.47 -6.43
C LEU A 135 11.01 7.46 -7.94
N SER A 136 11.30 8.59 -8.61
CA SER A 136 11.22 8.72 -10.06
C SER A 136 12.00 9.96 -10.48
N GLU A 137 13.08 9.81 -11.23
CA GLU A 137 13.87 10.95 -11.76
C GLU A 137 13.10 11.74 -12.82
N SER A 138 12.20 11.08 -13.53
CA SER A 138 11.33 11.70 -14.53
C SER A 138 10.16 12.49 -13.90
N GLY A 139 9.88 12.28 -12.61
CA GLY A 139 8.71 12.82 -11.93
C GLY A 139 7.40 12.12 -12.31
N ASN A 140 7.48 10.88 -12.76
CA ASN A 140 6.33 10.08 -13.15
C ASN A 140 5.83 9.25 -11.96
N LEU A 141 4.56 9.42 -11.58
CA LEU A 141 3.94 8.69 -10.45
C LEU A 141 3.68 7.20 -10.74
N ILE A 142 3.88 6.76 -11.98
CA ILE A 142 3.57 5.37 -12.43
C ILE A 142 4.86 4.56 -12.66
N GLU A 143 6.01 5.20 -12.49
CA GLU A 143 7.32 4.59 -12.73
C GLU A 143 7.75 3.56 -11.69
#